data_56c5d8f76f13ea9c26cd9166350504b5
#
_entry.id   56c5d8f76f13ea9c26cd9166350504b5
#
_cell.length_a   1.000
_cell.length_b   1.000
_cell.length_c   1.000
_cell.angle_alpha   90.00
_cell.angle_beta   90.00
_cell.angle_gamma   90.00
#
_symmetry.space_group_name_H-M   'P 1'
#
loop_
_entity.id
_entity.type
_entity.pdbx_description
1 polymer ?
#
loop_
_entity_poly.entity_id
_entity_poly.type
_entity_poly.pdbx_seq_one_letter_code
_entity_poly.pdbx_strand_id
1 'polypeptide(L)'
;LYNQRIKDVSFSWDKVLNFDGETGPYVQYTHARCSSVVRLAENFDPAKPVDYSTISEPDAMNLLKEINRFPKVVSDAAEKYEPSVVARFAVDVAQAFNKFYNSTRINVPEENVKNARVMLTYLTKKTLHDALDLLGINAPEAM
;
A
#
# COMPACT_ATOMS: atom_id res chain seq x y z
N LEU A 1 2.94 16.78 -2.78
CA LEU A 1 1.90 16.46 -1.78
C LEU A 1 2.46 15.91 -0.46
N TYR A 2 3.60 15.22 -0.47
CA TYR A 2 4.24 14.65 0.73
C TYR A 2 4.64 15.71 1.78
N ASN A 3 5.06 16.89 1.34
CA ASN A 3 5.41 17.99 2.23
C ASN A 3 4.18 18.77 2.69
N GLN A 4 4.26 19.31 3.92
CA GLN A 4 3.23 20.22 4.43
C GLN A 4 3.14 21.47 3.55
N ARG A 5 1.93 21.96 3.30
CA ARG A 5 1.64 23.13 2.44
C ARG A 5 2.30 24.43 2.88
N ILE A 6 2.70 24.53 4.14
CA ILE A 6 3.36 25.72 4.72
C ILE A 6 4.88 25.70 4.59
N LYS A 7 5.48 24.62 4.06
CA LYS A 7 6.92 24.49 3.90
C LYS A 7 7.34 24.79 2.46
N ASP A 8 8.39 25.59 2.33
CA ASP A 8 9.06 25.78 1.05
C ASP A 8 9.69 24.47 0.58
N VAL A 9 9.49 24.13 -0.68
CA VAL A 9 9.99 22.91 -1.31
C VAL A 9 10.81 23.28 -2.54
N SER A 10 12.08 22.87 -2.56
CA SER A 10 12.90 22.93 -3.77
C SER A 10 12.46 21.83 -4.74
N PHE A 11 11.90 22.24 -5.87
CA PHE A 11 11.49 21.33 -6.92
C PHE A 11 12.70 20.81 -7.71
N SER A 12 12.77 19.50 -7.95
CA SER A 12 13.75 18.85 -8.80
C SER A 12 13.09 17.69 -9.52
N TRP A 13 13.16 17.66 -10.85
CA TRP A 13 12.62 16.57 -11.67
C TRP A 13 13.18 15.21 -11.27
N ASP A 14 14.48 15.11 -11.03
CA ASP A 14 15.14 13.87 -10.67
C ASP A 14 14.63 13.30 -9.34
N LYS A 15 14.27 14.16 -8.39
CA LYS A 15 13.72 13.75 -7.10
C LYS A 15 12.25 13.36 -7.19
N VAL A 16 11.46 14.04 -8.02
CA VAL A 16 10.00 13.84 -8.09
C VAL A 16 9.64 12.61 -8.93
N LEU A 17 10.43 12.31 -9.95
CA LEU A 17 10.21 11.18 -10.86
C LEU A 17 10.97 9.91 -10.45
N ASN A 18 11.65 9.92 -9.32
CA ASN A 18 12.37 8.76 -8.83
C ASN A 18 11.39 7.66 -8.39
N PHE A 19 11.61 6.43 -8.86
CA PHE A 19 10.87 5.24 -8.44
C PHE A 19 11.37 4.67 -7.10
N ASP A 20 12.55 5.11 -6.65
CA ASP A 20 13.11 4.75 -5.34
C ASP A 20 12.89 5.92 -4.38
N GLY A 21 12.06 5.73 -3.35
CA GLY A 21 11.86 6.73 -2.32
C GLY A 21 10.41 7.17 -2.09
N GLU A 22 10.24 8.33 -1.48
CA GLU A 22 8.95 8.86 -1.01
C GLU A 22 8.21 9.65 -2.11
N THR A 23 7.96 9.01 -3.25
CA THR A 23 7.40 9.66 -4.46
C THR A 23 6.07 9.05 -4.89
N GLY A 24 5.30 9.79 -5.69
CA GLY A 24 4.06 9.28 -6.31
C GLY A 24 4.32 8.02 -7.15
N PRO A 25 5.29 8.03 -8.09
CA PRO A 25 5.66 6.84 -8.86
C PRO A 25 6.00 5.61 -8.03
N TYR A 26 6.66 5.78 -6.87
CA TYR A 26 6.94 4.67 -5.96
C TYR A 26 5.66 4.01 -5.43
N VAL A 27 4.68 4.81 -5.01
CA VAL A 27 3.39 4.30 -4.51
C VAL A 27 2.60 3.64 -5.64
N GLN A 28 2.56 4.27 -6.83
CA GLN A 28 1.88 3.73 -8.01
C GLN A 28 2.49 2.39 -8.45
N TYR A 29 3.81 2.29 -8.47
CA TYR A 29 4.50 1.03 -8.78
C TYR A 29 4.20 -0.06 -7.75
N THR A 30 4.13 0.29 -6.46
CA THR A 30 3.74 -0.65 -5.41
C THR A 30 2.31 -1.14 -5.59
N HIS A 31 1.36 -0.25 -5.94
CA HIS A 31 -0.02 -0.62 -6.27
C HIS A 31 -0.07 -1.59 -7.46
N ALA A 32 0.65 -1.31 -8.55
CA ALA A 32 0.72 -2.18 -9.74
C ALA A 32 1.33 -3.55 -9.40
N ARG A 33 2.33 -3.60 -8.50
CA ARG A 33 2.90 -4.85 -7.97
C ARG A 33 1.86 -5.65 -7.20
N CYS A 34 1.10 -5.03 -6.29
CA CYS A 34 -0.01 -5.68 -5.59
C CYS A 34 -1.03 -6.25 -6.58
N SER A 35 -1.40 -5.47 -7.60
CA SER A 35 -2.33 -5.89 -8.66
C SER A 35 -1.83 -7.13 -9.40
N SER A 36 -0.54 -7.18 -9.71
CA SER A 36 0.07 -8.34 -10.37
C SER A 36 0.05 -9.59 -9.49
N VAL A 37 0.35 -9.46 -8.19
CA VAL A 37 0.29 -10.59 -7.24
C VAL A 37 -1.12 -11.14 -7.13
N VAL A 38 -2.12 -10.28 -6.97
CA VAL A 38 -3.53 -10.70 -6.86
C VAL A 38 -4.01 -11.35 -8.16
N ARG A 39 -3.66 -10.81 -9.31
CA ARG A 39 -4.03 -11.37 -10.63
C ARG A 39 -3.43 -12.74 -10.87
N LEU A 40 -2.21 -12.99 -10.40
CA LEU A 40 -1.51 -14.27 -10.55
C LEU A 40 -1.93 -15.31 -9.49
N ALA A 41 -2.70 -14.92 -8.51
CA ALA A 41 -3.22 -15.81 -7.48
C ALA A 41 -4.44 -16.57 -8.04
N GLU A 42 -4.20 -17.76 -8.58
CA GLU A 42 -5.26 -18.63 -9.06
C GLU A 42 -6.29 -18.94 -7.96
N ASN A 43 -7.57 -18.90 -8.31
CA ASN A 43 -8.71 -19.22 -7.43
C ASN A 43 -8.87 -18.28 -6.21
N PHE A 44 -8.19 -17.14 -6.17
CA PHE A 44 -8.39 -16.15 -5.12
C PHE A 44 -9.74 -15.43 -5.30
N ASP A 45 -10.55 -15.43 -4.24
CA ASP A 45 -11.82 -14.72 -4.19
C ASP A 45 -11.85 -13.86 -2.90
N PRO A 46 -11.84 -12.54 -3.00
CA PRO A 46 -11.83 -11.65 -1.84
C PRO A 46 -13.12 -11.70 -1.01
N ALA A 47 -14.20 -12.31 -1.51
CA ALA A 47 -15.45 -12.50 -0.77
C ALA A 47 -15.42 -13.74 0.13
N LYS A 48 -14.46 -14.65 -0.07
CA LYS A 48 -14.35 -15.85 0.75
C LYS A 48 -13.66 -15.56 2.09
N PRO A 49 -14.09 -16.21 3.17
CA PRO A 49 -13.41 -16.10 4.46
C PRO A 49 -12.00 -16.64 4.38
N VAL A 50 -11.08 -15.96 5.06
CA VAL A 50 -9.66 -16.31 5.12
C VAL A 50 -9.25 -16.55 6.57
N ASP A 51 -8.43 -17.57 6.80
CA ASP A 51 -7.86 -17.83 8.11
C ASP A 51 -6.63 -16.96 8.36
N TYR A 52 -6.83 -15.85 9.06
CA TYR A 52 -5.75 -14.91 9.38
C TYR A 52 -4.81 -15.40 10.49
N SER A 53 -5.13 -16.50 11.19
CA SER A 53 -4.23 -17.07 12.20
C SER A 53 -2.92 -17.60 11.60
N THR A 54 -2.91 -17.83 10.29
CA THR A 54 -1.73 -18.25 9.52
C THR A 54 -0.74 -17.12 9.24
N ILE A 55 -1.12 -15.85 9.51
CA ILE A 55 -0.24 -14.69 9.36
C ILE A 55 0.46 -14.43 10.69
N SER A 56 1.74 -14.77 10.76
CA SER A 56 2.57 -14.60 11.98
C SER A 56 3.88 -13.82 11.72
N GLU A 57 4.19 -13.57 10.46
CA GLU A 57 5.43 -12.88 10.08
C GLU A 57 5.41 -11.43 10.58
N PRO A 58 6.53 -10.94 11.18
CA PRO A 58 6.59 -9.58 11.72
C PRO A 58 6.27 -8.49 10.68
N ASP A 59 6.74 -8.66 9.44
CA ASP A 59 6.48 -7.69 8.37
C ASP A 59 5.02 -7.70 7.90
N ALA A 60 4.36 -8.88 7.87
CA ALA A 60 2.93 -8.99 7.58
C ALA A 60 2.08 -8.32 8.67
N MET A 61 2.44 -8.55 9.93
CA MET A 61 1.77 -7.91 11.07
C MET A 61 1.97 -6.39 11.09
N ASN A 62 3.16 -5.92 10.71
CA ASN A 62 3.42 -4.49 10.57
C ASN A 62 2.57 -3.87 9.44
N LEU A 63 2.52 -4.51 8.28
CA LEU A 63 1.68 -4.07 7.16
C LEU A 63 0.20 -4.00 7.54
N LEU A 64 -0.31 -5.02 8.25
CA LEU A 64 -1.70 -5.04 8.72
C LEU A 64 -2.00 -3.85 9.66
N LYS A 65 -1.06 -3.53 10.58
CA LYS A 65 -1.19 -2.36 11.46
C LYS A 65 -1.23 -1.06 10.67
N GLU A 66 -0.36 -0.91 9.66
CA GLU A 66 -0.35 0.28 8.81
C GLU A 66 -1.68 0.45 8.06
N ILE A 67 -2.20 -0.60 7.41
CA ILE A 67 -3.49 -0.55 6.70
C ILE A 67 -4.62 -0.14 7.65
N ASN A 68 -4.64 -0.67 8.86
CA ASN A 68 -5.69 -0.39 9.85
C ASN A 68 -5.73 1.08 10.31
N ARG A 69 -4.67 1.86 10.09
CA ARG A 69 -4.63 3.30 10.39
C ARG A 69 -5.43 4.15 9.41
N PHE A 70 -5.78 3.61 8.23
CA PHE A 70 -6.35 4.40 7.13
C PHE A 70 -7.57 5.26 7.52
N PRO A 71 -8.60 4.75 8.21
CA PRO A 71 -9.76 5.56 8.58
C PRO A 71 -9.38 6.77 9.45
N LYS A 72 -8.47 6.58 10.41
CA LYS A 72 -7.98 7.67 11.26
C LYS A 72 -7.15 8.68 10.48
N VAL A 73 -6.32 8.23 9.54
CA VAL A 73 -5.51 9.09 8.66
C VAL A 73 -6.40 10.01 7.84
N VAL A 74 -7.50 9.48 7.27
CA VAL A 74 -8.47 10.29 6.51
C VAL A 74 -9.14 11.34 7.40
N SER A 75 -9.58 10.95 8.60
CA SER A 75 -10.17 11.89 9.57
C SER A 75 -9.18 12.99 9.96
N ASP A 76 -7.94 12.62 10.32
CA ASP A 76 -6.90 13.56 10.71
C ASP A 76 -6.54 14.54 9.58
N ALA A 77 -6.49 14.05 8.33
CA ALA A 77 -6.22 14.87 7.16
C ALA A 77 -7.34 15.89 6.90
N ALA A 78 -8.60 15.45 7.05
CA ALA A 78 -9.77 16.32 6.89
C ALA A 78 -9.83 17.39 7.98
N GLU A 79 -9.67 17.01 9.26
CA GLU A 79 -9.69 17.94 10.39
C GLU A 79 -8.60 19.01 10.31
N LYS A 80 -7.41 18.64 9.80
CA LYS A 80 -6.26 19.54 9.67
C LYS A 80 -6.21 20.28 8.34
N TYR A 81 -7.10 19.95 7.39
CA TYR A 81 -7.01 20.43 6.00
C TYR A 81 -5.62 20.19 5.40
N GLU A 82 -5.03 18.99 5.67
CA GLU A 82 -3.63 18.69 5.35
C GLU A 82 -3.49 17.39 4.54
N PRO A 83 -3.55 17.46 3.18
CA PRO A 83 -3.45 16.27 2.32
C PRO A 83 -2.13 15.51 2.46
N SER A 84 -1.06 16.17 2.93
CA SER A 84 0.23 15.53 3.13
C SER A 84 0.19 14.40 4.15
N VAL A 85 -0.83 14.37 5.02
CA VAL A 85 -1.07 13.27 5.98
C VAL A 85 -1.39 11.98 5.22
N VAL A 86 -2.27 12.06 4.20
CA VAL A 86 -2.62 10.91 3.34
C VAL A 86 -1.42 10.52 2.46
N ALA A 87 -0.69 11.49 1.91
CA ALA A 87 0.47 11.21 1.06
C ALA A 87 1.57 10.47 1.82
N ARG A 88 1.90 10.86 3.04
CA ARG A 88 2.86 10.15 3.91
C ARG A 88 2.38 8.75 4.24
N PHE A 89 1.12 8.61 4.61
CA PHE A 89 0.53 7.31 4.89
C PHE A 89 0.62 6.35 3.69
N ALA A 90 0.34 6.83 2.46
CA ALA A 90 0.48 5.99 1.26
C ALA A 90 1.91 5.49 1.06
N VAL A 91 2.92 6.33 1.35
CA VAL A 91 4.34 5.93 1.32
C VAL A 91 4.64 4.91 2.43
N ASP A 92 4.16 5.13 3.66
CA ASP A 92 4.37 4.20 4.78
C ASP A 92 3.80 2.80 4.46
N VAL A 93 2.58 2.73 3.92
CA VAL A 93 1.95 1.47 3.48
C VAL A 93 2.75 0.81 2.36
N ALA A 94 3.20 1.59 1.36
CA ALA A 94 4.00 1.07 0.25
C ALA A 94 5.35 0.49 0.74
N GLN A 95 6.01 1.16 1.67
CA GLN A 95 7.25 0.68 2.29
C GLN A 95 7.01 -0.59 3.12
N ALA A 96 5.95 -0.64 3.92
CA ALA A 96 5.58 -1.81 4.71
C ALA A 96 5.27 -3.01 3.80
N PHE A 97 4.53 -2.80 2.71
CA PHE A 97 4.25 -3.85 1.74
C PHE A 97 5.52 -4.35 1.05
N ASN A 98 6.42 -3.47 0.61
CA ASN A 98 7.65 -3.89 -0.04
C ASN A 98 8.57 -4.70 0.90
N LYS A 99 8.60 -4.38 2.20
CA LYS A 99 9.28 -5.22 3.20
C LYS A 99 8.65 -6.61 3.29
N PHE A 100 7.33 -6.69 3.47
CA PHE A 100 6.59 -7.94 3.49
C PHE A 100 6.83 -8.77 2.21
N TYR A 101 6.71 -8.15 1.04
CA TYR A 101 6.91 -8.79 -0.25
C TYR A 101 8.32 -9.38 -0.43
N ASN A 102 9.34 -8.69 0.06
CA ASN A 102 10.73 -9.12 -0.07
C ASN A 102 11.11 -10.20 0.96
N SER A 103 10.51 -10.19 2.14
CA SER A 103 10.82 -11.14 3.23
C SER A 103 9.94 -12.40 3.21
N THR A 104 8.80 -12.36 2.49
CA THR A 104 7.78 -13.41 2.58
C THR A 104 7.38 -13.90 1.19
N ARG A 105 7.52 -15.21 0.95
CA ARG A 105 7.00 -15.81 -0.28
C ARG A 105 5.48 -15.91 -0.21
N ILE A 106 4.76 -15.08 -1.01
CA ILE A 106 3.30 -15.02 -0.99
C ILE A 106 2.68 -16.27 -1.59
N ASN A 107 3.17 -16.70 -2.75
CA ASN A 107 2.66 -17.90 -3.43
C ASN A 107 3.37 -19.15 -2.89
N VAL A 108 2.74 -19.82 -1.92
CA VAL A 108 3.20 -21.06 -1.29
C VAL A 108 2.22 -22.19 -1.58
N PRO A 109 2.65 -23.49 -1.45
CA PRO A 109 1.77 -24.63 -1.69
C PRO A 109 0.59 -24.71 -0.71
N GLU A 110 0.77 -24.28 0.53
CA GLU A 110 -0.25 -24.30 1.58
C GLU A 110 -1.33 -23.27 1.28
N GLU A 111 -2.50 -23.75 0.85
CA GLU A 111 -3.57 -22.89 0.32
C GLU A 111 -4.08 -21.85 1.34
N ASN A 112 -4.24 -22.25 2.61
CA ASN A 112 -4.69 -21.33 3.66
C ASN A 112 -3.71 -20.19 3.88
N VAL A 113 -2.40 -20.51 3.92
CA VAL A 113 -1.33 -19.50 4.06
C VAL A 113 -1.28 -18.58 2.84
N LYS A 114 -1.33 -19.18 1.63
CA LYS A 114 -1.38 -18.43 0.38
C LYS A 114 -2.56 -17.46 0.36
N ASN A 115 -3.76 -17.94 0.65
CA ASN A 115 -4.97 -17.11 0.61
C ASN A 115 -4.91 -15.96 1.62
N ALA A 116 -4.37 -16.18 2.82
CA ALA A 116 -4.18 -15.12 3.81
C ALA A 116 -3.20 -14.06 3.34
N ARG A 117 -2.06 -14.44 2.76
CA ARG A 117 -1.05 -13.51 2.22
C ARG A 117 -1.53 -12.76 0.99
N VAL A 118 -2.29 -13.43 0.10
CA VAL A 118 -2.92 -12.78 -1.06
C VAL A 118 -4.01 -11.81 -0.61
N MET A 119 -4.82 -12.16 0.40
CA MET A 119 -5.81 -11.26 0.97
C MET A 119 -5.15 -10.00 1.56
N LEU A 120 -4.06 -10.13 2.29
CA LEU A 120 -3.30 -8.99 2.82
C LEU A 120 -2.78 -8.10 1.67
N THR A 121 -2.31 -8.70 0.58
CA THR A 121 -1.89 -7.98 -0.64
C THR A 121 -3.07 -7.26 -1.30
N TYR A 122 -4.23 -7.90 -1.38
CA TYR A 122 -5.46 -7.30 -1.91
C TYR A 122 -5.93 -6.10 -1.08
N LEU A 123 -5.92 -6.22 0.23
CA LEU A 123 -6.24 -5.12 1.15
C LEU A 123 -5.24 -3.97 1.01
N THR A 124 -3.96 -4.27 0.84
CA THR A 124 -2.92 -3.25 0.56
C THR A 124 -3.20 -2.54 -0.75
N LYS A 125 -3.48 -3.28 -1.83
CA LYS A 125 -3.87 -2.73 -3.13
C LYS A 125 -5.03 -1.74 -2.98
N LYS A 126 -6.10 -2.17 -2.31
CA LYS A 126 -7.29 -1.34 -2.10
C LYS A 126 -6.97 -0.08 -1.31
N THR A 127 -6.22 -0.20 -0.22
CA THR A 127 -5.81 0.95 0.62
C THR A 127 -4.96 1.96 -0.17
N LEU A 128 -4.00 1.49 -0.96
CA LEU A 128 -3.18 2.37 -1.81
C LEU A 128 -4.00 3.04 -2.91
N HIS A 129 -4.93 2.29 -3.54
CA HIS A 129 -5.88 2.85 -4.51
C HIS A 129 -6.68 4.00 -3.90
N ASP A 130 -7.34 3.75 -2.76
CA ASP A 130 -8.20 4.72 -2.11
C ASP A 130 -7.40 5.95 -1.62
N ALA A 131 -6.17 5.74 -1.12
CA ALA A 131 -5.28 6.84 -0.73
C ALA A 131 -4.83 7.69 -1.93
N LEU A 132 -4.49 7.06 -3.05
CA LEU A 132 -4.12 7.77 -4.28
C LEU A 132 -5.32 8.54 -4.86
N ASP A 133 -6.50 7.94 -4.87
CA ASP A 133 -7.74 8.57 -5.33
C ASP A 133 -8.08 9.83 -4.52
N LEU A 134 -7.97 9.78 -3.20
CA LEU A 134 -8.14 10.95 -2.32
C LEU A 134 -7.15 12.09 -2.63
N LEU A 135 -5.99 11.77 -3.21
CA LEU A 135 -4.96 12.74 -3.63
C LEU A 135 -5.14 13.19 -5.08
N GLY A 136 -6.14 12.67 -5.81
CA GLY A 136 -6.32 12.94 -7.24
C GLY A 136 -5.26 12.29 -8.13
N ILE A 137 -4.62 11.21 -7.67
CA ILE A 137 -3.57 10.48 -8.39
C ILE A 137 -4.12 9.14 -8.87
N ASN A 138 -3.94 8.82 -10.14
CA ASN A 138 -4.34 7.53 -10.69
C ASN A 138 -3.56 6.38 -10.06
N ALA A 139 -4.24 5.26 -9.81
CA ALA A 139 -3.66 4.02 -9.32
C ALA A 139 -3.61 2.99 -10.48
N PRO A 140 -2.52 2.91 -11.27
CA PRO A 140 -2.45 2.01 -12.42
C PRO A 140 -2.38 0.55 -11.98
N GLU A 141 -3.04 -0.32 -12.74
CA GLU A 141 -3.02 -1.79 -12.51
C GLU A 141 -1.73 -2.44 -13.03
N ALA A 142 -0.99 -1.76 -13.89
CA ALA A 142 0.30 -2.19 -14.45
C ALA A 142 1.19 -0.98 -14.75
N MET A 143 2.47 -1.15 -14.54
CA MET A 143 3.52 -0.19 -14.87
C MET A 143 4.75 -0.91 -15.43
#